data_51c33513edc98e555592aee3c72f4ace
#
_entry.id   51c33513edc98e555592aee3c72f4ace
#
_cell.length_a   1.000
_cell.length_b   1.000
_cell.length_c   1.000
_cell.angle_alpha   90.00
_cell.angle_beta   90.00
_cell.angle_gamma   90.00
#
_symmetry.space_group_name_H-M   'P 1'
#
loop_
_entity.id
_entity.type
_entity.pdbx_description
1 polymer ?
#
loop_
_entity_poly.entity_id
_entity_poly.type
_entity_poly.pdbx_seq_one_letter_code
_entity_poly.pdbx_strand_id
1 'polypeptide(L)'
;EAPAEIRGDLGSIAMRHAGIQFCDVLPRLAALADRFTILRSLTQASSAHVSATHTFITGYDRTGVISGPPDNPDLAVVVNRMRNSDNRRLPAYVGLPEMPRGGPAYLGPVFGPLKIRKDPSAKDFHVDNLGLAEEVGKSRFGQRTRILTELDRLRRTFDAPGRLDALDEFQQRAIAMLTSPEAARAFDLGQEPDAVR
;
A
#
# COMPACT_ATOMS: atom_id res chain seq x y z
N GLU A 1 -3.20 -30.09 -18.48
CA GLU A 1 -3.37 -30.37 -17.03
C GLU A 1 -2.08 -31.01 -16.52
N ALA A 2 -1.64 -30.63 -15.31
CA ALA A 2 -0.45 -31.25 -14.71
C ALA A 2 -0.77 -32.69 -14.27
N PRO A 3 0.19 -33.63 -14.35
CA PRO A 3 0.06 -34.95 -13.80
C PRO A 3 -0.28 -34.93 -12.31
N ALA A 4 -0.95 -35.98 -11.81
CA ALA A 4 -1.44 -36.03 -10.44
C ALA A 4 -0.34 -35.85 -9.39
N GLU A 5 0.84 -36.39 -9.64
CA GLU A 5 2.03 -36.30 -8.79
C GLU A 5 2.60 -34.88 -8.70
N ILE A 6 2.29 -34.01 -9.65
CA ILE A 6 2.71 -32.60 -9.66
C ILE A 6 1.58 -31.69 -9.13
N ARG A 7 0.34 -32.06 -9.43
CA ARG A 7 -0.84 -31.32 -9.00
C ARG A 7 -1.12 -31.44 -7.49
N GLY A 8 -0.72 -32.55 -6.87
CA GLY A 8 -1.04 -32.87 -5.49
C GLY A 8 -2.55 -33.16 -5.29
N ASP A 9 -3.03 -32.98 -4.07
CA ASP A 9 -4.41 -33.29 -3.66
C ASP A 9 -5.42 -32.19 -4.00
N LEU A 10 -4.99 -31.12 -4.68
CA LEU A 10 -5.87 -30.01 -5.04
C LEU A 10 -6.79 -30.38 -6.21
N GLY A 11 -8.07 -30.22 -6.00
CA GLY A 11 -9.11 -30.40 -7.01
C GLY A 11 -9.42 -29.11 -7.78
N SER A 12 -10.45 -29.18 -8.61
CA SER A 12 -10.91 -28.02 -9.37
C SER A 12 -12.42 -27.88 -9.31
N ILE A 13 -12.90 -26.63 -9.30
CA ILE A 13 -14.31 -26.26 -9.40
C ILE A 13 -14.54 -25.37 -10.62
N ALA A 14 -15.72 -25.50 -11.21
CA ALA A 14 -16.11 -24.64 -12.33
C ALA A 14 -16.37 -23.22 -11.84
N MET A 15 -15.89 -22.25 -12.62
CA MET A 15 -16.26 -20.85 -12.44
C MET A 15 -17.56 -20.52 -13.18
N ARG A 16 -18.13 -19.34 -12.93
CA ARG A 16 -19.29 -18.82 -13.67
C ARG A 16 -19.05 -18.74 -15.18
N HIS A 17 -17.82 -18.53 -15.61
CA HIS A 17 -17.46 -18.52 -17.02
C HIS A 17 -17.18 -19.94 -17.50
N ALA A 18 -17.90 -20.35 -18.54
CA ALA A 18 -17.73 -21.68 -19.13
C ALA A 18 -16.27 -21.92 -19.60
N GLY A 19 -15.76 -23.12 -19.34
CA GLY A 19 -14.40 -23.51 -19.75
C GLY A 19 -13.26 -23.02 -18.84
N ILE A 20 -13.55 -22.29 -17.76
CA ILE A 20 -12.56 -21.90 -16.77
C ILE A 20 -12.78 -22.68 -15.47
N GLN A 21 -11.73 -23.36 -15.03
CA GLN A 21 -11.68 -24.06 -13.75
C GLN A 21 -10.79 -23.30 -12.77
N PHE A 22 -11.14 -23.34 -11.50
CA PHE A 22 -10.40 -22.72 -10.41
C PHE A 22 -10.10 -23.75 -9.32
N CYS A 23 -9.16 -23.45 -8.44
CA CYS A 23 -8.82 -24.36 -7.34
C CYS A 23 -10.01 -24.50 -6.38
N ASP A 24 -10.33 -25.73 -5.98
CA ASP A 24 -11.48 -26.06 -5.12
C ASP A 24 -11.39 -25.51 -3.69
N VAL A 25 -10.17 -25.21 -3.22
CA VAL A 25 -9.95 -24.57 -1.90
C VAL A 25 -10.27 -23.07 -1.91
N LEU A 26 -10.58 -22.48 -3.06
CA LEU A 26 -10.90 -21.06 -3.22
C LEU A 26 -12.33 -20.81 -3.78
N PRO A 27 -13.39 -21.40 -3.19
CA PRO A 27 -14.74 -21.33 -3.76
C PRO A 27 -15.31 -19.91 -3.77
N ARG A 28 -14.97 -19.09 -2.78
CA ARG A 28 -15.40 -17.69 -2.72
C ARG A 28 -14.77 -16.84 -3.83
N LEU A 29 -13.53 -17.13 -4.19
CA LEU A 29 -12.86 -16.44 -5.30
C LEU A 29 -13.43 -16.90 -6.64
N ALA A 30 -13.71 -18.19 -6.81
CA ALA A 30 -14.39 -18.73 -8.00
C ALA A 30 -15.77 -18.08 -8.23
N ALA A 31 -16.50 -17.77 -7.17
CA ALA A 31 -17.80 -17.09 -7.25
C ALA A 31 -17.69 -15.61 -7.70
N LEU A 32 -16.53 -14.99 -7.58
CA LEU A 32 -16.25 -13.60 -7.98
C LEU A 32 -15.61 -13.50 -9.38
N ALA A 33 -15.71 -14.53 -10.20
CA ALA A 33 -15.06 -14.63 -11.52
C ALA A 33 -15.36 -13.47 -12.47
N ASP A 34 -16.50 -12.81 -12.30
CA ASP A 34 -16.93 -11.64 -13.06
C ASP A 34 -16.25 -10.33 -12.61
N ARG A 35 -15.49 -10.35 -11.53
CA ARG A 35 -14.88 -9.16 -10.90
C ARG A 35 -13.39 -9.06 -11.06
N PHE A 36 -12.74 -10.02 -11.69
CA PHE A 36 -11.29 -10.02 -11.92
C PHE A 36 -10.92 -10.65 -13.25
N THR A 37 -9.70 -10.36 -13.70
CA THR A 37 -9.12 -10.91 -14.91
C THR A 37 -8.03 -11.92 -14.56
N ILE A 38 -8.03 -13.06 -15.25
CA ILE A 38 -6.99 -14.09 -15.11
C ILE A 38 -6.01 -13.97 -16.26
N LEU A 39 -4.77 -13.61 -15.94
CA LEU A 39 -3.67 -13.56 -16.91
C LEU A 39 -2.91 -14.88 -16.87
N ARG A 40 -3.21 -15.79 -17.82
CA ARG A 40 -2.64 -17.15 -17.83
C ARG A 40 -1.29 -17.25 -18.53
N SER A 41 -0.94 -16.28 -19.34
CA SER A 41 0.29 -16.26 -20.16
C SER A 41 1.41 -15.42 -19.53
N LEU A 42 1.29 -15.02 -18.26
CA LEU A 42 2.31 -14.25 -17.60
C LEU A 42 3.56 -15.10 -17.41
N THR A 43 4.68 -14.64 -17.94
CA THR A 43 6.00 -15.25 -17.80
C THR A 43 7.02 -14.22 -17.39
N GLN A 44 8.13 -14.67 -16.83
CA GLN A 44 9.24 -13.81 -16.42
C GLN A 44 10.56 -14.34 -16.97
N ALA A 45 11.46 -13.44 -17.34
CA ALA A 45 12.78 -13.79 -17.85
C ALA A 45 13.74 -14.26 -16.73
N SER A 46 13.51 -13.87 -15.47
CA SER A 46 14.39 -14.18 -14.34
C SER A 46 13.75 -15.16 -13.37
N SER A 47 14.52 -16.17 -12.95
CA SER A 47 14.18 -17.06 -11.83
C SER A 47 14.60 -16.54 -10.46
N ALA A 48 15.40 -15.46 -10.42
CA ALA A 48 15.83 -14.85 -9.17
C ALA A 48 14.67 -14.08 -8.50
N HIS A 49 14.32 -14.43 -7.26
CA HIS A 49 13.19 -13.85 -6.53
C HIS A 49 13.18 -12.32 -6.53
N VAL A 50 14.33 -11.71 -6.34
CA VAL A 50 14.45 -10.25 -6.22
C VAL A 50 14.12 -9.55 -7.53
N SER A 51 14.72 -9.98 -8.65
CA SER A 51 14.47 -9.38 -9.96
C SER A 51 13.09 -9.74 -10.49
N ALA A 52 12.66 -10.99 -10.31
CA ALA A 52 11.31 -11.42 -10.68
C ALA A 52 10.22 -10.64 -9.96
N THR A 53 10.36 -10.44 -8.64
CA THR A 53 9.42 -9.61 -7.87
C THR A 53 9.41 -8.17 -8.37
N HIS A 54 10.58 -7.57 -8.61
CA HIS A 54 10.64 -6.21 -9.13
C HIS A 54 9.91 -6.08 -10.47
N THR A 55 10.22 -6.98 -11.43
CA THR A 55 9.55 -7.00 -12.74
C THR A 55 8.04 -7.18 -12.60
N PHE A 56 7.60 -8.08 -11.72
CA PHE A 56 6.17 -8.35 -11.51
C PHE A 56 5.41 -7.13 -10.99
N ILE A 57 5.97 -6.39 -10.03
CA ILE A 57 5.27 -5.27 -9.39
C ILE A 57 5.44 -3.95 -10.11
N THR A 58 6.48 -3.79 -10.96
CA THR A 58 6.75 -2.53 -11.66
C THR A 58 6.51 -2.61 -13.17
N GLY A 59 6.54 -3.81 -13.76
CA GLY A 59 6.51 -4.02 -15.21
C GLY A 59 7.86 -3.75 -15.90
N TYR A 60 8.92 -3.46 -15.15
CA TYR A 60 10.25 -3.15 -15.70
C TYR A 60 11.28 -4.17 -15.24
N ASP A 61 12.06 -4.66 -16.21
CA ASP A 61 13.19 -5.53 -15.90
C ASP A 61 14.31 -4.77 -15.19
N ARG A 62 14.85 -5.41 -14.18
CA ARG A 62 16.05 -4.95 -13.48
C ARG A 62 17.00 -6.11 -13.31
N THR A 63 18.02 -6.14 -14.13
CA THR A 63 19.06 -7.18 -14.10
C THR A 63 20.19 -6.82 -13.15
N GLY A 64 20.84 -7.83 -12.57
CA GLY A 64 21.98 -7.67 -11.68
C GLY A 64 21.63 -7.62 -10.20
N VAL A 65 22.56 -7.14 -9.38
CA VAL A 65 22.34 -6.99 -7.93
C VAL A 65 21.44 -5.81 -7.67
N ILE A 66 20.20 -6.10 -7.29
CA ILE A 66 19.24 -5.06 -6.93
C ILE A 66 19.53 -4.58 -5.51
N SER A 67 20.24 -3.49 -5.40
CA SER A 67 20.48 -2.77 -4.15
C SER A 67 19.85 -1.38 -4.23
N GLY A 68 19.39 -0.87 -3.08
CA GLY A 68 18.80 0.47 -2.99
C GLY A 68 17.31 0.53 -3.40
N PRO A 69 16.75 1.75 -3.46
CA PRO A 69 15.35 1.98 -3.79
C PRO A 69 15.07 1.60 -5.25
N PRO A 70 13.78 1.31 -5.58
CA PRO A 70 13.39 1.02 -6.96
C PRO A 70 13.54 2.27 -7.85
N ASP A 71 13.89 2.03 -9.13
CA ASP A 71 13.97 3.11 -10.13
C ASP A 71 12.59 3.46 -10.68
N ASN A 72 11.68 2.48 -10.69
CA ASN A 72 10.32 2.63 -11.19
C ASN A 72 9.30 2.42 -10.07
N PRO A 73 8.18 3.16 -10.08
CA PRO A 73 7.13 2.98 -9.08
C PRO A 73 6.45 1.62 -9.25
N ASP A 74 6.07 1.01 -8.15
CA ASP A 74 5.24 -0.19 -8.19
C ASP A 74 3.79 0.13 -8.58
N LEU A 75 3.06 -0.90 -9.03
CA LEU A 75 1.68 -0.76 -9.49
C LEU A 75 0.76 -0.15 -8.42
N ALA A 76 0.95 -0.50 -7.15
CA ALA A 76 0.12 0.02 -6.07
C ALA A 76 0.35 1.53 -5.84
N VAL A 77 1.59 1.99 -6.00
CA VAL A 77 1.93 3.43 -6.00
C VAL A 77 1.24 4.17 -7.15
N VAL A 78 1.27 3.59 -8.36
CA VAL A 78 0.58 4.17 -9.52
C VAL A 78 -0.92 4.26 -9.26
N VAL A 79 -1.54 3.20 -8.77
CA VAL A 79 -2.97 3.19 -8.40
C VAL A 79 -3.26 4.21 -7.29
N ASN A 80 -2.39 4.29 -6.27
CA ASN A 80 -2.51 5.29 -5.21
C ASN A 80 -2.51 6.70 -5.77
N ARG A 81 -1.58 7.02 -6.68
CA ARG A 81 -1.54 8.32 -7.36
C ARG A 81 -2.80 8.60 -8.16
N MET A 82 -3.29 7.64 -8.94
CA MET A 82 -4.48 7.79 -9.76
C MET A 82 -5.77 7.95 -8.94
N ARG A 83 -5.86 7.27 -7.81
CA ARG A 83 -7.02 7.32 -6.90
C ARG A 83 -6.92 8.40 -5.83
N ASN A 84 -5.87 9.18 -5.88
CA ASN A 84 -5.61 10.20 -4.91
C ASN A 84 -6.51 11.43 -5.15
N SER A 85 -7.75 11.33 -4.75
CA SER A 85 -8.65 12.47 -4.67
C SER A 85 -8.39 13.25 -3.37
N ASP A 86 -8.48 14.56 -3.46
CA ASP A 86 -8.02 15.59 -2.52
C ASP A 86 -8.52 15.50 -1.06
N ASN A 87 -9.32 14.51 -0.69
CA ASN A 87 -9.99 14.49 0.60
C ASN A 87 -9.93 13.13 1.32
N ARG A 88 -8.91 12.32 1.09
CA ARG A 88 -8.82 11.01 1.74
C ARG A 88 -8.14 11.11 3.10
N ARG A 89 -8.94 10.96 4.14
CA ARG A 89 -8.49 10.81 5.53
C ARG A 89 -7.91 9.43 5.82
N LEU A 90 -8.09 8.49 4.91
CA LEU A 90 -7.55 7.13 4.97
C LEU A 90 -6.48 6.95 3.90
N PRO A 91 -5.39 6.19 4.21
CA PRO A 91 -4.40 5.86 3.21
C PRO A 91 -5.02 4.95 2.14
N ALA A 92 -4.82 5.28 0.86
CA ALA A 92 -5.29 4.42 -0.22
C ALA A 92 -4.35 3.24 -0.51
N TYR A 93 -3.13 3.28 0.03
CA TYR A 93 -2.15 2.21 -0.05
C TYR A 93 -1.58 1.89 1.32
N VAL A 94 -1.79 0.66 1.76
CA VAL A 94 -1.30 0.11 3.04
C VAL A 94 -0.40 -1.08 2.73
N GLY A 95 0.78 -1.12 3.34
CA GLY A 95 1.72 -2.25 3.25
C GLY A 95 1.74 -3.05 4.56
N LEU A 96 1.54 -4.37 4.46
CA LEU A 96 1.51 -5.31 5.58
C LEU A 96 2.42 -6.53 5.34
N PRO A 97 3.63 -6.58 5.80
CA PRO A 97 4.43 -5.42 6.23
C PRO A 97 4.66 -4.44 5.08
N GLU A 98 5.79 -4.25 4.55
CA GLU A 98 5.99 -3.44 3.34
C GLU A 98 6.21 -4.34 2.11
N MET A 99 5.84 -3.86 0.93
CA MET A 99 6.13 -4.56 -0.33
C MET A 99 7.64 -4.61 -0.57
N PRO A 100 8.25 -5.81 -0.56
CA PRO A 100 9.67 -5.93 -0.85
C PRO A 100 9.95 -5.48 -2.29
N ARG A 101 11.00 -4.67 -2.46
CA ARG A 101 11.44 -4.19 -3.79
C ARG A 101 10.48 -3.27 -4.54
N GLY A 102 9.38 -2.87 -3.90
CA GLY A 102 8.47 -1.84 -4.37
C GLY A 102 8.74 -0.48 -3.77
N GLY A 103 8.05 0.52 -4.23
CA GLY A 103 8.12 1.88 -3.69
C GLY A 103 7.72 2.94 -4.70
N PRO A 104 7.70 4.20 -4.25
CA PRO A 104 7.21 5.31 -5.05
C PRO A 104 8.17 5.79 -6.14
N ALA A 105 9.46 5.42 -6.07
CA ALA A 105 10.49 5.83 -7.02
C ALA A 105 10.41 7.36 -7.35
N TYR A 106 10.42 7.70 -8.63
CA TYR A 106 10.36 9.10 -9.09
C TYR A 106 9.00 9.80 -8.84
N LEU A 107 7.94 9.05 -8.49
CA LEU A 107 6.64 9.67 -8.15
C LEU A 107 6.65 10.36 -6.77
N GLY A 108 7.63 10.04 -5.94
CA GLY A 108 7.83 10.67 -4.64
C GLY A 108 7.13 9.97 -3.48
N PRO A 109 7.63 10.18 -2.25
CA PRO A 109 7.25 9.44 -1.05
C PRO A 109 5.77 9.62 -0.65
N VAL A 110 5.12 10.69 -1.08
CA VAL A 110 3.71 10.97 -0.79
C VAL A 110 2.77 9.87 -1.30
N PHE A 111 3.16 9.15 -2.36
CA PHE A 111 2.39 8.07 -2.95
C PHE A 111 2.79 6.68 -2.44
N GLY A 112 3.79 6.62 -1.56
CA GLY A 112 4.20 5.37 -0.92
C GLY A 112 3.15 4.81 0.06
N PRO A 113 3.32 3.55 0.51
CA PRO A 113 2.39 2.93 1.45
C PRO A 113 2.49 3.51 2.86
N LEU A 114 1.36 3.52 3.57
CA LEU A 114 1.39 3.49 5.02
C LEU A 114 1.92 2.11 5.45
N LYS A 115 3.10 2.09 6.08
CA LYS A 115 3.77 0.84 6.48
C LYS A 115 3.30 0.41 7.86
N ILE A 116 2.65 -0.72 7.94
CA ILE A 116 2.26 -1.37 9.20
C ILE A 116 3.28 -2.48 9.48
N ARG A 117 4.07 -2.31 10.52
CA ARG A 117 5.17 -3.22 10.86
C ARG A 117 4.81 -4.25 11.93
N LYS A 118 3.79 -3.97 12.72
CA LYS A 118 3.30 -4.90 13.74
C LYS A 118 2.40 -5.95 13.13
N ASP A 119 2.45 -7.13 13.70
CA ASP A 119 1.57 -8.24 13.34
C ASP A 119 0.13 -7.92 13.78
N PRO A 120 -0.85 -7.88 12.86
CA PRO A 120 -2.24 -7.64 13.21
C PRO A 120 -2.86 -8.69 14.13
N SER A 121 -2.29 -9.90 14.21
CA SER A 121 -2.74 -10.95 15.12
C SER A 121 -2.23 -10.79 16.55
N ALA A 122 -1.28 -9.89 16.78
CA ALA A 122 -0.74 -9.63 18.11
C ALA A 122 -1.76 -8.92 19.00
N LYS A 123 -1.84 -9.33 20.26
CA LYS A 123 -2.80 -8.75 21.23
C LYS A 123 -2.58 -7.26 21.49
N ASP A 124 -1.37 -6.79 21.34
CA ASP A 124 -0.95 -5.39 21.49
C ASP A 124 -0.86 -4.65 20.14
N PHE A 125 -1.53 -5.15 19.12
CA PHE A 125 -1.53 -4.53 17.81
C PHE A 125 -1.99 -3.07 17.89
N HIS A 126 -1.17 -2.21 17.35
CA HIS A 126 -1.50 -0.82 17.06
C HIS A 126 -0.65 -0.31 15.91
N VAL A 127 -1.12 0.70 15.22
CA VAL A 127 -0.35 1.37 14.17
C VAL A 127 0.42 2.52 14.79
N ASP A 128 1.76 2.44 14.71
CA ASP A 128 2.64 3.45 15.28
C ASP A 128 2.36 4.82 14.66
N ASN A 129 2.38 5.84 15.48
CA ASN A 129 2.16 7.24 15.07
C ASN A 129 0.81 7.51 14.38
N LEU A 130 -0.18 6.65 14.56
CA LEU A 130 -1.55 6.93 14.13
C LEU A 130 -2.31 7.55 15.32
N GLY A 131 -2.45 8.86 15.29
CA GLY A 131 -3.02 9.65 16.36
C GLY A 131 -2.02 10.62 17.02
N LEU A 132 -2.53 11.60 17.68
CA LEU A 132 -1.71 12.52 18.46
C LEU A 132 -1.34 11.85 19.79
N ALA A 133 -0.07 11.83 20.14
CA ALA A 133 0.36 11.44 21.48
C ALA A 133 -0.40 12.27 22.53
N GLU A 134 -0.84 11.64 23.62
CA GLU A 134 -1.62 12.30 24.68
C GLU A 134 -0.94 13.54 25.23
N GLU A 135 0.39 13.53 25.26
CA GLU A 135 1.24 14.65 25.69
C GLU A 135 1.20 15.85 24.73
N VAL A 136 0.82 15.62 23.47
CA VAL A 136 0.67 16.66 22.44
C VAL A 136 -0.81 16.99 22.28
N GLY A 137 -1.36 17.78 23.15
CA GLY A 137 -2.75 18.24 23.06
C GLY A 137 -3.05 18.88 21.69
N LYS A 138 -4.28 18.73 21.20
CA LYS A 138 -4.74 19.26 19.89
C LYS A 138 -4.35 20.72 19.66
N SER A 139 -4.36 21.54 20.73
CA SER A 139 -3.97 22.95 20.69
C SER A 139 -2.49 23.15 20.39
N ARG A 140 -1.61 22.40 21.04
CA ARG A 140 -0.16 22.44 20.79
C ARG A 140 0.19 21.94 19.38
N PHE A 141 -0.49 20.91 18.92
CA PHE A 141 -0.31 20.41 17.56
C PHE A 141 -0.73 21.47 16.53
N GLY A 142 -1.88 22.11 16.71
CA GLY A 142 -2.35 23.18 15.84
C GLY A 142 -1.38 24.38 15.80
N GLN A 143 -0.80 24.76 16.94
CA GLN A 143 0.21 25.83 16.99
C GLN A 143 1.49 25.44 16.24
N ARG A 144 2.00 24.22 16.42
CA ARG A 144 3.18 23.72 15.69
C ARG A 144 2.95 23.65 14.19
N THR A 145 1.79 23.16 13.77
CA THR A 145 1.41 23.10 12.35
C THR A 145 1.36 24.51 11.74
N ARG A 146 0.81 25.48 12.47
CA ARG A 146 0.75 26.87 12.02
C ARG A 146 2.14 27.49 11.86
N ILE A 147 3.02 27.26 12.84
CA ILE A 147 4.42 27.75 12.76
C ILE A 147 5.14 27.09 11.56
N LEU A 148 4.94 25.79 11.34
CA LEU A 148 5.54 25.09 10.20
C LEU A 148 5.05 25.69 8.88
N THR A 149 3.75 25.94 8.73
CA THR A 149 3.17 26.55 7.53
C THR A 149 3.74 27.94 7.25
N GLU A 150 3.94 28.76 8.30
CA GLU A 150 4.56 30.08 8.14
C GLU A 150 6.04 30.00 7.76
N LEU A 151 6.80 29.05 8.32
CA LEU A 151 8.17 28.80 7.94
C LEU A 151 8.30 28.30 6.49
N ASP A 152 7.40 27.41 6.05
CA ASP A 152 7.39 26.91 4.68
C ASP A 152 7.02 28.01 3.69
N ARG A 153 6.12 28.92 4.09
CA ARG A 153 5.80 30.12 3.31
C ARG A 153 7.02 31.05 3.14
N LEU A 154 7.82 31.23 4.18
CA LEU A 154 9.06 32.01 4.10
C LEU A 154 10.11 31.31 3.20
N ARG A 155 10.24 30.00 3.30
CA ARG A 155 11.14 29.21 2.44
C ARG A 155 10.77 29.30 0.97
N ARG A 156 9.48 29.27 0.60
CA ARG A 156 9.01 29.43 -0.78
C ARG A 156 9.42 30.76 -1.42
N THR A 157 9.67 31.76 -0.62
CA THR A 157 10.15 33.07 -1.12
C THR A 157 11.59 32.98 -1.64
N PHE A 158 12.33 31.91 -1.25
CA PHE A 158 13.76 31.76 -1.56
C PHE A 158 14.10 30.54 -2.42
N ASP A 159 13.17 29.60 -2.64
CA ASP A 159 13.42 28.34 -3.36
C ASP A 159 12.78 28.27 -4.74
N ALA A 160 13.40 27.48 -5.62
CA ALA A 160 12.91 27.21 -6.97
C ALA A 160 11.56 26.48 -6.97
N PRO A 161 10.67 26.78 -7.93
CA PRO A 161 9.30 26.23 -7.96
C PRO A 161 9.27 24.71 -8.10
N GLY A 162 8.39 24.06 -7.33
CA GLY A 162 7.96 22.67 -7.53
C GLY A 162 8.50 21.60 -6.58
N ARG A 163 9.60 21.82 -5.86
CA ARG A 163 10.12 20.82 -4.89
C ARG A 163 9.38 20.85 -3.55
N LEU A 164 8.87 21.99 -3.16
CA LEU A 164 8.17 22.19 -1.90
C LEU A 164 6.70 21.77 -1.97
N ASP A 165 6.06 21.85 -3.13
CA ASP A 165 4.64 21.49 -3.29
C ASP A 165 4.37 20.02 -2.95
N ALA A 166 5.27 19.12 -3.36
CA ALA A 166 5.15 17.69 -3.02
C ALA A 166 5.37 17.41 -1.52
N LEU A 167 6.22 18.18 -0.84
CA LEU A 167 6.45 18.08 0.60
C LEU A 167 5.23 18.59 1.38
N ASP A 168 4.61 19.67 0.91
CA ASP A 168 3.39 20.22 1.51
C ASP A 168 2.22 19.25 1.42
N GLU A 169 2.03 18.61 0.27
CA GLU A 169 0.98 17.62 0.08
C GLU A 169 1.16 16.42 1.03
N PHE A 170 2.41 15.96 1.18
CA PHE A 170 2.74 14.89 2.13
C PHE A 170 2.43 15.29 3.58
N GLN A 171 2.83 16.49 3.99
CA GLN A 171 2.57 17.00 5.34
C GLN A 171 1.07 17.17 5.60
N GLN A 172 0.33 17.75 4.66
CA GLN A 172 -1.11 17.93 4.78
C GLN A 172 -1.85 16.59 4.94
N ARG A 173 -1.44 15.56 4.20
CA ARG A 173 -2.00 14.21 4.33
C ARG A 173 -1.67 13.58 5.66
N ALA A 174 -0.42 13.67 6.10
CA ALA A 174 0.00 13.17 7.39
C ALA A 174 -0.82 13.84 8.52
N ILE A 175 -0.99 15.15 8.48
CA ILE A 175 -1.80 15.89 9.44
C ILE A 175 -3.27 15.45 9.39
N ALA A 176 -3.85 15.35 8.19
CA ALA A 176 -5.23 14.93 8.02
C ALA A 176 -5.47 13.52 8.59
N MET A 177 -4.55 12.59 8.35
CA MET A 177 -4.62 11.23 8.88
C MET A 177 -4.45 11.19 10.40
N LEU A 178 -3.46 11.91 10.96
CA LEU A 178 -3.20 11.96 12.39
C LEU A 178 -4.34 12.60 13.19
N THR A 179 -5.10 13.48 12.58
CA THR A 179 -6.23 14.18 13.22
C THR A 179 -7.58 13.57 12.91
N SER A 180 -7.63 12.53 12.05
CA SER A 180 -8.87 11.89 11.61
C SER A 180 -9.35 10.82 12.61
N PRO A 181 -10.52 10.97 13.21
CA PRO A 181 -11.14 9.90 13.99
C PRO A 181 -11.45 8.65 13.14
N GLU A 182 -11.71 8.84 11.85
CA GLU A 182 -11.96 7.77 10.90
C GLU A 182 -10.71 6.91 10.69
N ALA A 183 -9.53 7.54 10.56
CA ALA A 183 -8.27 6.82 10.45
C ALA A 183 -7.98 6.01 11.73
N ALA A 184 -8.15 6.60 12.90
CA ALA A 184 -7.97 5.89 14.17
C ALA A 184 -8.89 4.67 14.27
N ARG A 185 -10.16 4.80 13.91
CA ARG A 185 -11.13 3.69 13.95
C ARG A 185 -10.83 2.59 12.93
N ALA A 186 -10.37 2.97 11.72
CA ALA A 186 -10.09 2.00 10.66
C ALA A 186 -8.96 1.02 11.00
N PHE A 187 -8.09 1.37 11.96
CA PHE A 187 -6.99 0.53 12.42
C PHE A 187 -7.18 0.00 13.85
N ASP A 188 -8.33 0.23 14.44
CA ASP A 188 -8.69 -0.30 15.76
C ASP A 188 -9.34 -1.68 15.62
N LEU A 189 -8.51 -2.73 15.65
CA LEU A 189 -8.98 -4.11 15.59
C LEU A 189 -9.84 -4.51 16.80
N GLY A 190 -9.85 -3.73 17.88
CA GLY A 190 -10.73 -3.98 19.03
C GLY A 190 -12.22 -3.83 18.69
N GLN A 191 -12.55 -3.16 17.59
CA GLN A 191 -13.92 -2.99 17.10
C GLN A 191 -14.38 -4.14 16.19
N GLU A 192 -13.49 -5.02 15.77
CA GLU A 192 -13.83 -6.16 14.91
C GLU A 192 -14.41 -7.32 15.73
N PRO A 193 -15.40 -8.04 15.20
CA PRO A 193 -15.90 -9.25 15.83
C PRO A 193 -14.81 -10.31 15.97
N ASP A 194 -14.84 -11.09 17.07
CA ASP A 194 -13.83 -12.16 17.33
C ASP A 194 -13.74 -13.19 16.19
N ALA A 195 -14.82 -13.40 15.44
CA ALA A 195 -14.82 -14.30 14.28
C ALA A 195 -14.03 -13.77 13.06
N VAL A 196 -13.64 -12.49 13.07
CA VAL A 196 -12.87 -11.83 12.00
C VAL A 196 -11.42 -11.63 12.43
N ARG A 197 -11.16 -11.63 13.71
CA ARG A 197 -9.84 -11.54 14.34
C ARG A 197 -9.23 -12.93 14.44
#